data_ac4f518f88b7718f206057a3b9f9ecf0
#
_entry.id   ac4f518f88b7718f206057a3b9f9ecf0
#
_cell.length_a   1.000
_cell.length_b   1.000
_cell.length_c   1.000
_cell.angle_alpha   90.00
_cell.angle_beta   90.00
_cell.angle_gamma   90.00
#
_symmetry.space_group_name_H-M   'P 1'
#
loop_
_entity.id
_entity.type
_entity.pdbx_description
1 polymer ?
#
loop_
_entity_poly.entity_id
_entity_poly.type
_entity_poly.pdbx_seq_one_letter_code
_entity_poly.pdbx_strand_id
1 'polypeptide(L)'
;MRNLTLPLTLLLALALPGQAAQARPAPDQLMDTRLLQRTDMDYRFSRLLIDSADGQRHYQLWIGRPNAAPPKNGFPVLWMLDGNAAIGALDADLLRDLARGKAPLLVAIGYQTPLRIERTARTYDYTPNRPGLTVQTDPLSGLPSGGADVFLDLLRERMRPAVAAKAPINLQEQILWGHSYGGLLVLHALLTRPGEFARYAAASPSLWWADIHPGADFKQRMNGHKADLLLMRGTAEPANPRGPSDGEPDRLIRQLAGELSDIPGLAVDYQTFDGMSHGETLPASLRRVLQNF
;
A
#
# COMPACT_ATOMS: atom_id res chain seq x y z
N MET A 1 -10.14 15.81 79.41
CA MET A 1 -10.12 16.37 78.11
C MET A 1 -9.22 15.46 77.22
N ARG A 2 -9.84 14.63 76.37
CA ARG A 2 -9.11 13.65 75.56
C ARG A 2 -9.06 14.20 74.11
N ASN A 3 -7.89 14.55 73.64
CA ASN A 3 -7.67 14.98 72.26
C ASN A 3 -7.65 13.75 71.35
N LEU A 4 -8.64 13.61 70.44
CA LEU A 4 -8.67 12.66 69.35
C LEU A 4 -7.96 13.29 68.15
N THR A 5 -6.78 12.79 67.78
CA THR A 5 -6.12 13.06 66.51
C THR A 5 -6.55 12.01 65.49
N LEU A 6 -7.27 12.43 64.42
CA LEU A 6 -7.55 11.61 63.23
C LEU A 6 -6.29 11.60 62.32
N PRO A 7 -5.91 10.43 61.77
CA PRO A 7 -4.89 10.41 60.73
C PRO A 7 -5.49 10.77 59.36
N LEU A 8 -4.86 11.70 58.68
CA LEU A 8 -5.17 12.09 57.30
C LEU A 8 -4.56 11.03 56.36
N THR A 9 -5.38 10.17 55.81
CA THR A 9 -4.93 9.19 54.80
C THR A 9 -4.84 9.87 53.43
N LEU A 10 -3.61 10.08 52.94
CA LEU A 10 -3.35 10.61 51.62
C LEU A 10 -3.56 9.50 50.59
N LEU A 11 -4.65 9.55 49.81
CA LEU A 11 -4.88 8.68 48.66
C LEU A 11 -4.01 9.19 47.50
N LEU A 12 -2.93 8.47 47.22
CA LEU A 12 -2.10 8.67 46.03
C LEU A 12 -2.83 8.02 44.83
N ALA A 13 -3.47 8.83 43.99
CA ALA A 13 -4.07 8.37 42.75
C ALA A 13 -2.92 8.07 41.75
N LEU A 14 -2.61 6.79 41.57
CA LEU A 14 -1.75 6.30 40.49
C LEU A 14 -2.47 6.52 39.15
N ALA A 15 -2.09 7.57 38.43
CA ALA A 15 -2.48 7.73 37.04
C ALA A 15 -1.79 6.63 36.22
N LEU A 16 -2.54 5.60 35.82
CA LEU A 16 -2.09 4.64 34.82
C LEU A 16 -1.88 5.42 33.50
N PRO A 17 -0.73 5.24 32.82
CA PRO A 17 -0.58 5.81 31.49
C PRO A 17 -1.64 5.19 30.60
N GLY A 18 -2.54 6.02 30.07
CA GLY A 18 -3.52 5.61 29.08
C GLY A 18 -2.80 5.00 27.89
N GLN A 19 -3.00 3.70 27.67
CA GLN A 19 -2.61 3.09 26.41
C GLN A 19 -3.40 3.82 25.33
N ALA A 20 -2.72 4.58 24.49
CA ALA A 20 -3.29 5.14 23.29
C ALA A 20 -3.84 3.97 22.48
N ALA A 21 -5.17 3.81 22.49
CA ALA A 21 -5.83 2.82 21.66
C ALA A 21 -5.45 3.15 20.21
N GLN A 22 -4.60 2.32 19.60
CA GLN A 22 -4.30 2.45 18.19
C GLN A 22 -5.62 2.41 17.43
N ALA A 23 -6.02 3.55 16.86
CA ALA A 23 -7.24 3.68 16.10
C ALA A 23 -7.15 2.78 14.86
N ARG A 24 -7.66 1.55 14.97
CA ARG A 24 -7.88 0.70 13.80
C ARG A 24 -8.86 1.46 12.90
N PRO A 25 -8.61 1.57 11.57
CA PRO A 25 -9.57 2.18 10.68
C PRO A 25 -10.94 1.54 10.91
N ALA A 26 -11.97 2.38 11.14
CA ALA A 26 -13.32 1.89 11.33
C ALA A 26 -13.71 1.07 10.08
N PRO A 27 -14.30 -0.13 10.24
CA PRO A 27 -14.62 -1.00 9.11
C PRO A 27 -15.62 -0.40 8.13
N ASP A 28 -16.40 0.57 8.58
CA ASP A 28 -17.45 1.29 7.87
C ASP A 28 -17.02 2.71 7.41
N GLN A 29 -15.73 3.06 7.55
CA GLN A 29 -15.24 4.36 7.09
C GLN A 29 -15.46 4.52 5.58
N LEU A 30 -16.14 5.59 5.19
CA LEU A 30 -16.40 5.90 3.79
C LEU A 30 -15.15 6.47 3.10
N MET A 31 -15.07 6.26 1.80
CA MET A 31 -14.09 6.89 0.92
C MET A 31 -14.27 8.41 0.94
N ASP A 32 -13.17 9.14 1.02
CA ASP A 32 -13.18 10.59 0.81
C ASP A 32 -13.15 10.90 -0.69
N THR A 33 -14.25 11.45 -1.19
CA THR A 33 -14.41 11.80 -2.61
C THR A 33 -14.29 13.29 -2.91
N ARG A 34 -13.97 14.13 -1.91
CA ARG A 34 -13.93 15.59 -2.07
C ARG A 34 -12.99 16.04 -3.19
N LEU A 35 -11.85 15.38 -3.33
CA LEU A 35 -10.91 15.68 -4.41
C LEU A 35 -11.51 15.44 -5.79
N LEU A 36 -12.30 14.38 -5.95
CA LEU A 36 -12.89 13.99 -7.24
C LEU A 36 -13.97 14.96 -7.73
N GLN A 37 -14.50 15.81 -6.85
CA GLN A 37 -15.52 16.81 -7.16
C GLN A 37 -14.92 18.15 -7.59
N ARG A 38 -13.61 18.33 -7.46
CA ARG A 38 -12.92 19.56 -7.83
C ARG A 38 -12.66 19.64 -9.32
N THR A 39 -12.86 20.83 -9.90
CA THR A 39 -12.63 21.13 -11.31
C THR A 39 -11.46 22.10 -11.53
N ASP A 40 -10.98 22.72 -10.45
CA ASP A 40 -9.92 23.74 -10.41
C ASP A 40 -8.53 23.15 -10.11
N MET A 41 -8.24 21.99 -10.69
CA MET A 41 -6.98 21.26 -10.43
C MET A 41 -6.19 21.04 -11.72
N ASP A 42 -4.88 20.79 -11.57
CA ASP A 42 -3.98 20.43 -12.66
C ASP A 42 -4.15 18.98 -13.14
N TYR A 43 -5.03 18.23 -12.49
CA TYR A 43 -5.41 16.86 -12.81
C TYR A 43 -6.92 16.74 -13.02
N ARG A 44 -7.31 15.91 -13.98
CA ARG A 44 -8.71 15.52 -14.20
C ARG A 44 -8.87 14.04 -13.89
N PHE A 45 -9.83 13.72 -13.02
CA PHE A 45 -10.14 12.36 -12.67
C PHE A 45 -11.29 11.81 -13.49
N SER A 46 -11.12 10.59 -13.97
CA SER A 46 -12.18 9.80 -14.59
C SER A 46 -12.29 8.44 -13.92
N ARG A 47 -13.43 7.78 -14.04
CA ARG A 47 -13.68 6.46 -13.46
C ARG A 47 -13.77 5.41 -14.56
N LEU A 48 -13.19 4.24 -14.31
CA LEU A 48 -13.29 3.05 -15.14
C LEU A 48 -13.72 1.88 -14.26
N LEU A 49 -14.71 1.09 -14.71
CA LEU A 49 -15.20 -0.09 -14.01
C LEU A 49 -14.69 -1.33 -14.72
N ILE A 50 -14.21 -2.30 -13.96
CA ILE A 50 -13.70 -3.59 -14.48
C ILE A 50 -14.12 -4.67 -13.49
N ASP A 51 -14.60 -5.80 -14.01
CA ASP A 51 -14.90 -6.99 -13.21
C ASP A 51 -13.78 -8.01 -13.32
N SER A 52 -13.60 -8.84 -12.30
CA SER A 52 -12.77 -10.04 -12.40
C SER A 52 -13.32 -11.01 -13.45
N ALA A 53 -12.49 -11.94 -13.92
CA ALA A 53 -12.91 -12.89 -14.95
C ALA A 53 -14.05 -13.81 -14.49
N ASP A 54 -14.11 -14.13 -13.19
CA ASP A 54 -15.17 -14.92 -12.56
C ASP A 54 -16.41 -14.10 -12.16
N GLY A 55 -16.39 -12.76 -12.37
CA GLY A 55 -17.47 -11.85 -12.03
C GLY A 55 -17.73 -11.67 -10.53
N GLN A 56 -16.85 -12.17 -9.66
CA GLN A 56 -17.04 -12.12 -8.20
C GLN A 56 -16.49 -10.84 -7.55
N ARG A 57 -15.56 -10.17 -8.22
CA ARG A 57 -14.93 -8.94 -7.72
C ARG A 57 -15.12 -7.81 -8.70
N HIS A 58 -15.54 -6.67 -8.17
CA HIS A 58 -15.92 -5.49 -8.95
C HIS A 58 -14.97 -4.33 -8.59
N TYR A 59 -14.14 -3.93 -9.56
CA TYR A 59 -13.14 -2.88 -9.38
C TYR A 59 -13.61 -1.55 -9.94
N GLN A 60 -13.18 -0.46 -9.32
CA GLN A 60 -13.22 0.87 -9.90
C GLN A 60 -11.82 1.47 -9.89
N LEU A 61 -11.39 1.94 -11.04
CA LEU A 61 -10.14 2.63 -11.22
C LEU A 61 -10.43 4.13 -11.34
N TRP A 62 -9.83 4.92 -10.45
CA TRP A 62 -9.81 6.36 -10.59
C TRP A 62 -8.54 6.76 -11.33
N ILE A 63 -8.71 7.33 -12.53
CA ILE A 63 -7.60 7.69 -13.42
C ILE A 63 -7.46 9.21 -13.36
N GLY A 64 -6.42 9.68 -12.68
CA GLY A 64 -6.00 11.08 -12.62
C GLY A 64 -5.04 11.39 -13.73
N ARG A 65 -5.51 12.12 -14.75
CA ARG A 65 -4.69 12.55 -15.88
C ARG A 65 -4.23 13.99 -15.68
N PRO A 66 -2.92 14.29 -15.85
CA PRO A 66 -2.44 15.66 -15.90
C PRO A 66 -3.11 16.46 -17.03
N ASN A 67 -3.35 17.76 -16.82
CA ASN A 67 -3.84 18.66 -17.89
C ASN A 67 -2.79 18.90 -18.96
N ALA A 68 -1.51 18.67 -18.65
CA ALA A 68 -0.40 18.76 -19.59
C ALA A 68 -0.52 17.71 -20.71
N ALA A 69 0.08 18.03 -21.85
CA ALA A 69 0.22 17.08 -22.95
C ALA A 69 1.09 15.88 -22.54
N PRO A 70 0.79 14.66 -23.03
CA PRO A 70 1.60 13.51 -22.71
C PRO A 70 3.02 13.67 -23.28
N PRO A 71 4.05 13.18 -22.55
CA PRO A 71 5.39 13.04 -23.10
C PRO A 71 5.41 12.14 -24.36
N LYS A 72 6.45 12.24 -25.17
CA LYS A 72 6.60 11.45 -26.42
C LYS A 72 6.41 9.94 -26.22
N ASN A 73 6.88 9.42 -25.08
CA ASN A 73 6.78 7.99 -24.75
C ASN A 73 5.54 7.65 -23.89
N GLY A 74 4.61 8.58 -23.69
CA GLY A 74 3.48 8.45 -22.78
C GLY A 74 3.81 8.91 -21.36
N PHE A 75 2.78 8.96 -20.52
CA PHE A 75 2.93 9.33 -19.11
C PHE A 75 3.62 8.21 -18.32
N PRO A 76 4.54 8.53 -17.38
CA PRO A 76 4.86 7.62 -16.30
C PRO A 76 3.57 7.26 -15.55
N VAL A 77 3.49 6.09 -14.95
CA VAL A 77 2.25 5.65 -14.27
C VAL A 77 2.53 5.27 -12.83
N LEU A 78 1.73 5.81 -11.91
CA LEU A 78 1.64 5.31 -10.55
C LEU A 78 0.37 4.50 -10.37
N TRP A 79 0.53 3.19 -10.16
CA TRP A 79 -0.53 2.27 -9.78
C TRP A 79 -0.64 2.25 -8.26
N MET A 80 -1.79 2.68 -7.72
CA MET A 80 -2.05 2.77 -6.30
C MET A 80 -3.07 1.72 -5.89
N LEU A 81 -2.66 0.76 -5.08
CA LEU A 81 -3.55 -0.23 -4.48
C LEU A 81 -4.42 0.40 -3.39
N ASP A 82 -5.51 -0.28 -2.97
CA ASP A 82 -6.51 0.31 -2.07
C ASP A 82 -6.99 1.69 -2.54
N GLY A 83 -7.33 1.77 -3.83
CA GLY A 83 -7.57 3.03 -4.53
C GLY A 83 -8.58 3.96 -3.87
N ASN A 84 -9.61 3.42 -3.21
CA ASN A 84 -10.57 4.20 -2.46
C ASN A 84 -9.92 4.96 -1.28
N ALA A 85 -8.93 4.34 -0.61
CA ALA A 85 -8.16 4.99 0.44
C ALA A 85 -7.08 5.93 -0.12
N ALA A 86 -6.45 5.52 -1.23
CA ALA A 86 -5.40 6.29 -1.88
C ALA A 86 -5.91 7.65 -2.39
N ILE A 87 -7.11 7.71 -2.98
CA ILE A 87 -7.74 8.98 -3.41
C ILE A 87 -7.89 9.94 -2.23
N GLY A 88 -8.33 9.44 -1.06
CA GLY A 88 -8.48 10.28 0.14
C GLY A 88 -7.15 10.74 0.76
N ALA A 89 -6.01 10.21 0.29
CA ALA A 89 -4.68 10.64 0.70
C ALA A 89 -4.05 11.67 -0.25
N LEU A 90 -4.69 11.97 -1.38
CA LEU A 90 -4.27 13.01 -2.31
C LEU A 90 -4.89 14.35 -1.92
N ASP A 91 -4.15 15.43 -2.19
CA ASP A 91 -4.66 16.80 -2.08
C ASP A 91 -4.26 17.66 -3.29
N ALA A 92 -4.91 18.81 -3.43
CA ALA A 92 -4.73 19.68 -4.59
C ALA A 92 -3.32 20.29 -4.67
N ASP A 93 -2.70 20.56 -3.53
CA ASP A 93 -1.35 21.17 -3.50
C ASP A 93 -0.31 20.17 -3.98
N LEU A 94 -0.42 18.92 -3.51
CA LEU A 94 0.41 17.81 -3.99
C LEU A 94 0.26 17.60 -5.51
N LEU A 95 -0.98 17.63 -6.02
CA LEU A 95 -1.23 17.48 -7.47
C LEU A 95 -0.70 18.65 -8.28
N ARG A 96 -0.76 19.86 -7.73
CA ARG A 96 -0.17 21.07 -8.35
C ARG A 96 1.34 20.96 -8.43
N ASP A 97 1.99 20.49 -7.37
CA ASP A 97 3.45 20.32 -7.34
C ASP A 97 3.90 19.24 -8.34
N LEU A 98 3.18 18.12 -8.42
CA LEU A 98 3.40 17.08 -9.42
C LEU A 98 3.27 17.61 -10.85
N ALA A 99 2.29 18.46 -11.12
CA ALA A 99 2.02 19.02 -12.46
C ALA A 99 3.14 19.94 -12.96
N ARG A 100 3.97 20.47 -12.06
CA ARG A 100 5.14 21.31 -12.41
C ARG A 100 6.34 20.51 -12.88
N GLY A 101 6.38 19.20 -12.57
CA GLY A 101 7.46 18.30 -12.90
C GLY A 101 7.10 17.29 -14.00
N LYS A 102 7.63 16.09 -13.87
CA LYS A 102 7.30 14.94 -14.72
C LYS A 102 5.99 14.30 -14.24
N ALA A 103 4.87 14.97 -14.50
CA ALA A 103 3.56 14.60 -14.02
C ALA A 103 3.15 13.17 -14.44
N PRO A 104 2.93 12.22 -13.50
CA PRO A 104 2.51 10.87 -13.84
C PRO A 104 1.00 10.79 -14.09
N LEU A 105 0.58 9.76 -14.81
CA LEU A 105 -0.80 9.28 -14.75
C LEU A 105 -1.00 8.57 -13.40
N LEU A 106 -1.99 8.98 -12.63
CA LEU A 106 -2.34 8.37 -11.35
C LEU A 106 -3.45 7.35 -11.57
N VAL A 107 -3.26 6.11 -11.19
CA VAL A 107 -4.26 5.05 -11.33
C VAL A 107 -4.52 4.42 -9.96
N ALA A 108 -5.60 4.84 -9.31
CA ALA A 108 -6.02 4.30 -8.03
C ALA A 108 -6.97 3.12 -8.26
N ILE A 109 -6.47 1.90 -8.00
CA ILE A 109 -7.22 0.65 -8.15
C ILE A 109 -7.97 0.38 -6.87
N GLY A 110 -9.26 0.64 -6.87
CA GLY A 110 -10.18 0.40 -5.76
C GLY A 110 -11.29 -0.57 -6.13
N TYR A 111 -12.31 -0.62 -5.29
CA TYR A 111 -13.44 -1.52 -5.43
C TYR A 111 -14.74 -0.72 -5.55
N GLN A 112 -15.76 -1.29 -6.21
CA GLN A 112 -17.07 -0.67 -6.40
C GLN A 112 -17.89 -0.66 -5.09
N THR A 113 -17.39 0.05 -4.09
CA THR A 113 -17.99 0.22 -2.78
C THR A 113 -17.80 1.66 -2.30
N PRO A 114 -18.69 2.20 -1.47
CA PRO A 114 -18.47 3.49 -0.83
C PRO A 114 -17.42 3.44 0.29
N LEU A 115 -16.99 2.25 0.70
CA LEU A 115 -16.04 2.09 1.80
C LEU A 115 -14.63 2.54 1.39
N ARG A 116 -13.92 3.12 2.35
CA ARG A 116 -12.51 3.46 2.22
C ARG A 116 -11.64 2.22 1.97
N ILE A 117 -11.94 1.12 2.65
CA ILE A 117 -11.26 -0.16 2.49
C ILE A 117 -12.31 -1.26 2.28
N GLU A 118 -12.28 -1.91 1.14
CA GLU A 118 -13.02 -3.14 0.88
C GLU A 118 -12.21 -4.33 1.41
N ARG A 119 -12.66 -4.96 2.50
CA ARG A 119 -11.86 -5.95 3.22
C ARG A 119 -11.84 -7.31 2.54
N THR A 120 -12.96 -7.75 1.99
CA THR A 120 -13.12 -9.12 1.48
C THR A 120 -12.33 -9.32 0.20
N ALA A 121 -12.59 -8.51 -0.82
CA ALA A 121 -11.93 -8.65 -2.10
C ALA A 121 -10.42 -8.35 -1.99
N ARG A 122 -10.01 -7.27 -1.26
CA ARG A 122 -8.59 -6.98 -1.10
C ARG A 122 -7.81 -8.06 -0.33
N THR A 123 -8.46 -8.75 0.62
CA THR A 123 -7.81 -9.85 1.34
C THR A 123 -7.49 -10.98 0.37
N TYR A 124 -8.40 -11.32 -0.52
CA TYR A 124 -8.13 -12.31 -1.57
C TYR A 124 -7.07 -11.79 -2.54
N ASP A 125 -7.27 -10.62 -3.12
CA ASP A 125 -6.47 -10.07 -4.22
C ASP A 125 -5.01 -9.74 -3.83
N TYR A 126 -4.74 -9.42 -2.55
CA TYR A 126 -3.43 -8.94 -2.15
C TYR A 126 -2.60 -9.96 -1.37
N THR A 127 -3.12 -11.15 -1.16
CA THR A 127 -2.40 -12.19 -0.43
C THR A 127 -1.94 -13.32 -1.36
N PRO A 128 -0.67 -13.75 -1.23
CA PRO A 128 -0.14 -14.84 -2.04
C PRO A 128 -0.84 -16.17 -1.78
N ASN A 129 -0.91 -17.01 -2.81
CA ASN A 129 -1.32 -18.40 -2.63
C ASN A 129 -0.23 -19.17 -1.84
N ARG A 130 -0.65 -19.99 -0.88
CA ARG A 130 0.21 -20.92 -0.16
C ARG A 130 0.16 -22.28 -0.84
N PRO A 131 1.29 -22.81 -1.31
CA PRO A 131 1.32 -24.09 -1.99
C PRO A 131 0.67 -25.22 -1.17
N GLY A 132 -0.08 -26.11 -1.84
CA GLY A 132 -0.71 -27.28 -1.21
C GLY A 132 -2.07 -27.01 -0.55
N LEU A 133 -2.58 -25.76 -0.54
CA LEU A 133 -3.91 -25.43 -0.04
C LEU A 133 -4.90 -25.30 -1.19
N THR A 134 -5.99 -26.07 -1.19
CA THR A 134 -7.10 -25.93 -2.13
C THR A 134 -8.07 -24.82 -1.74
N VAL A 135 -8.20 -24.57 -0.44
CA VAL A 135 -8.97 -23.47 0.14
C VAL A 135 -8.08 -22.75 1.13
N GLN A 136 -7.92 -21.46 0.93
CA GLN A 136 -7.08 -20.65 1.78
C GLN A 136 -7.89 -19.51 2.38
N THR A 137 -7.75 -19.33 3.68
CA THR A 137 -8.33 -18.21 4.42
C THR A 137 -7.25 -17.37 5.09
N ASP A 138 -7.52 -16.11 5.19
CA ASP A 138 -6.66 -15.17 5.92
C ASP A 138 -6.72 -15.50 7.42
N PRO A 139 -5.57 -15.71 8.04
CA PRO A 139 -5.52 -16.13 9.44
C PRO A 139 -5.98 -15.04 10.42
N LEU A 140 -6.11 -13.74 10.01
CA LEU A 140 -6.62 -12.64 10.86
C LEU A 140 -8.13 -12.52 10.83
N SER A 141 -8.68 -12.62 9.65
CA SER A 141 -10.07 -12.27 9.40
C SER A 141 -10.94 -13.48 9.06
N GLY A 142 -10.33 -14.64 8.74
CA GLY A 142 -11.05 -15.81 8.22
C GLY A 142 -11.57 -15.62 6.78
N LEU A 143 -11.32 -14.46 6.15
CA LEU A 143 -11.78 -14.17 4.79
C LEU A 143 -11.01 -14.99 3.75
N PRO A 144 -11.57 -15.25 2.56
CA PRO A 144 -10.87 -15.87 1.44
C PRO A 144 -9.56 -15.11 1.14
N SER A 145 -8.50 -15.86 0.80
CA SER A 145 -7.17 -15.32 0.53
C SER A 145 -6.47 -16.11 -0.57
N GLY A 146 -5.32 -15.65 -1.07
CA GLY A 146 -4.49 -16.42 -2.01
C GLY A 146 -4.67 -16.05 -3.48
N GLY A 147 -5.31 -14.94 -3.81
CA GLY A 147 -5.59 -14.51 -5.19
C GLY A 147 -4.58 -13.54 -5.81
N ALA A 148 -3.42 -13.31 -5.19
CA ALA A 148 -2.45 -12.31 -5.65
C ALA A 148 -2.04 -12.46 -7.12
N ASP A 149 -1.77 -13.68 -7.57
CA ASP A 149 -1.39 -13.93 -8.97
C ASP A 149 -2.54 -13.67 -9.94
N VAL A 150 -3.78 -14.03 -9.56
CA VAL A 150 -4.99 -13.76 -10.36
C VAL A 150 -5.21 -12.25 -10.49
N PHE A 151 -4.98 -11.49 -9.41
CA PHE A 151 -5.09 -10.04 -9.44
C PHE A 151 -4.00 -9.38 -10.28
N LEU A 152 -2.75 -9.84 -10.18
CA LEU A 152 -1.65 -9.33 -11.01
C LEU A 152 -1.87 -9.63 -12.49
N ASP A 153 -2.42 -10.80 -12.84
CA ASP A 153 -2.83 -11.09 -14.21
C ASP A 153 -3.94 -10.16 -14.69
N LEU A 154 -4.97 -9.93 -13.89
CA LEU A 154 -6.03 -8.96 -14.18
C LEU A 154 -5.47 -7.54 -14.41
N LEU A 155 -4.53 -7.11 -13.56
CA LEU A 155 -3.87 -5.81 -13.71
C LEU A 155 -3.12 -5.73 -15.03
N ARG A 156 -2.32 -6.75 -15.35
CA ARG A 156 -1.51 -6.80 -16.59
C ARG A 156 -2.37 -6.89 -17.84
N GLU A 157 -3.38 -7.77 -17.84
CA GLU A 157 -4.06 -8.19 -19.06
C GLU A 157 -5.33 -7.37 -19.36
N ARG A 158 -5.93 -6.77 -18.32
CA ARG A 158 -7.17 -6.02 -18.50
C ARG A 158 -7.09 -4.58 -18.01
N MET A 159 -6.60 -4.32 -16.80
CA MET A 159 -6.58 -2.96 -16.25
C MET A 159 -5.59 -2.07 -17.01
N ARG A 160 -4.36 -2.54 -17.23
CA ARG A 160 -3.31 -1.78 -17.94
C ARG A 160 -3.71 -1.41 -19.38
N PRO A 161 -4.21 -2.34 -20.22
CA PRO A 161 -4.69 -1.99 -21.56
C PRO A 161 -5.89 -1.04 -21.54
N ALA A 162 -6.82 -1.20 -20.61
CA ALA A 162 -7.98 -0.32 -20.48
C ALA A 162 -7.59 1.11 -20.06
N VAL A 163 -6.58 1.26 -19.20
CA VAL A 163 -6.00 2.57 -18.86
C VAL A 163 -5.24 3.17 -20.06
N ALA A 164 -4.45 2.36 -20.77
CA ALA A 164 -3.73 2.79 -21.96
C ALA A 164 -4.66 3.30 -23.07
N ALA A 165 -5.87 2.77 -23.17
CA ALA A 165 -6.90 3.25 -24.09
C ALA A 165 -7.48 4.64 -23.69
N LYS A 166 -7.29 5.08 -22.44
CA LYS A 166 -7.73 6.41 -21.94
C LYS A 166 -6.64 7.48 -22.03
N ALA A 167 -5.38 7.08 -21.89
CA ALA A 167 -4.24 7.99 -21.98
C ALA A 167 -2.98 7.20 -22.36
N PRO A 168 -2.06 7.77 -23.19
CA PRO A 168 -0.82 7.09 -23.53
C PRO A 168 0.05 6.91 -22.29
N ILE A 169 0.51 5.68 -22.03
CA ILE A 169 1.32 5.31 -20.87
C ILE A 169 2.72 4.86 -21.30
N ASN A 170 3.72 5.19 -20.48
CA ASN A 170 5.07 4.69 -20.65
C ASN A 170 5.24 3.37 -19.89
N LEU A 171 5.34 2.26 -20.61
CA LEU A 171 5.50 0.93 -20.02
C LEU A 171 6.82 0.74 -19.28
N GLN A 172 7.86 1.56 -19.58
CA GLN A 172 9.16 1.51 -18.92
C GLN A 172 9.23 2.35 -17.63
N GLU A 173 8.19 3.12 -17.33
CA GLU A 173 8.15 4.02 -16.18
C GLU A 173 6.87 3.82 -15.38
N GLN A 174 6.69 2.58 -14.91
CA GLN A 174 5.55 2.23 -14.08
C GLN A 174 6.00 1.95 -12.64
N ILE A 175 5.26 2.50 -11.69
CA ILE A 175 5.45 2.30 -10.25
C ILE A 175 4.22 1.60 -9.69
N LEU A 176 4.42 0.55 -8.90
CA LEU A 176 3.37 -0.07 -8.10
C LEU A 176 3.57 0.31 -6.63
N TRP A 177 2.59 0.99 -6.04
CA TRP A 177 2.55 1.34 -4.63
C TRP A 177 1.41 0.63 -3.93
N GLY A 178 1.67 0.18 -2.69
CA GLY A 178 0.66 -0.39 -1.82
C GLY A 178 1.06 -0.34 -0.35
N HIS A 179 0.05 -0.33 0.51
CA HIS A 179 0.21 -0.29 1.96
C HIS A 179 -0.37 -1.55 2.62
N SER A 180 0.26 -2.06 3.67
CA SER A 180 -0.22 -3.22 4.43
C SER A 180 -0.30 -4.49 3.56
N TYR A 181 -1.47 -5.09 3.34
CA TYR A 181 -1.66 -6.16 2.34
C TYR A 181 -1.32 -5.69 0.92
N GLY A 182 -1.60 -4.41 0.59
CA GLY A 182 -1.13 -3.84 -0.68
C GLY A 182 0.40 -3.82 -0.77
N GLY A 183 1.10 -3.52 0.33
CA GLY A 183 2.57 -3.62 0.42
C GLY A 183 3.07 -5.06 0.28
N LEU A 184 2.34 -6.03 0.83
CA LEU A 184 2.60 -7.47 0.64
C LEU A 184 2.48 -7.86 -0.84
N LEU A 185 1.42 -7.41 -1.53
CA LEU A 185 1.26 -7.64 -2.97
C LEU A 185 2.37 -6.99 -3.80
N VAL A 186 2.83 -5.79 -3.44
CA VAL A 186 3.96 -5.13 -4.12
C VAL A 186 5.21 -6.00 -4.05
N LEU A 187 5.53 -6.55 -2.87
CA LEU A 187 6.65 -7.47 -2.70
C LEU A 187 6.43 -8.78 -3.48
N HIS A 188 5.24 -9.34 -3.43
CA HIS A 188 4.90 -10.53 -4.20
C HIS A 188 5.09 -10.30 -5.71
N ALA A 189 4.64 -9.15 -6.23
CA ALA A 189 4.85 -8.78 -7.63
C ALA A 189 6.33 -8.68 -8.00
N LEU A 190 7.15 -8.04 -7.17
CA LEU A 190 8.61 -7.99 -7.39
C LEU A 190 9.22 -9.41 -7.42
N LEU A 191 8.90 -10.23 -6.41
CA LEU A 191 9.52 -11.54 -6.23
C LEU A 191 9.07 -12.58 -7.28
N THR A 192 7.85 -12.47 -7.80
CA THR A 192 7.31 -13.44 -8.77
C THR A 192 7.40 -12.97 -10.22
N ARG A 193 7.38 -11.66 -10.45
CA ARG A 193 7.30 -11.02 -11.79
C ARG A 193 8.28 -9.84 -11.90
N PRO A 194 9.59 -10.05 -11.70
CA PRO A 194 10.56 -8.97 -11.81
C PRO A 194 10.55 -8.35 -13.22
N GLY A 195 10.69 -7.03 -13.29
CA GLY A 195 10.64 -6.29 -14.55
C GLY A 195 9.22 -5.91 -15.02
N GLU A 196 8.15 -6.31 -14.31
CA GLU A 196 6.79 -5.86 -14.63
C GLU A 196 6.57 -4.38 -14.30
N PHE A 197 7.28 -3.87 -13.30
CA PHE A 197 7.34 -2.45 -12.94
C PHE A 197 8.80 -2.00 -12.82
N ALA A 198 9.05 -0.73 -13.14
CA ALA A 198 10.37 -0.11 -12.95
C ALA A 198 10.66 0.15 -11.47
N ARG A 199 9.60 0.45 -10.70
CA ARG A 199 9.69 0.73 -9.26
C ARG A 199 8.58 0.03 -8.49
N TYR A 200 8.95 -0.44 -7.31
CA TYR A 200 8.08 -1.09 -6.35
C TYR A 200 8.14 -0.30 -5.04
N ALA A 201 7.00 0.13 -4.52
CA ALA A 201 6.93 0.91 -3.28
C ALA A 201 6.02 0.21 -2.28
N ALA A 202 6.61 -0.53 -1.35
CA ALA A 202 5.91 -1.31 -0.34
C ALA A 202 5.92 -0.57 1.00
N ALA A 203 4.76 -0.06 1.40
CA ALA A 203 4.58 0.64 2.66
C ALA A 203 4.01 -0.30 3.72
N SER A 204 4.68 -0.41 4.87
CA SER A 204 4.27 -1.24 6.01
C SER A 204 3.78 -2.62 5.60
N PRO A 205 4.53 -3.35 4.73
CA PRO A 205 4.07 -4.62 4.18
C PRO A 205 3.77 -5.62 5.29
N SER A 206 2.69 -6.38 5.14
CA SER A 206 2.24 -7.39 6.12
C SER A 206 3.12 -8.64 6.09
N LEU A 207 4.41 -8.50 6.43
CA LEU A 207 5.42 -9.57 6.38
C LEU A 207 5.10 -10.75 7.32
N TRP A 208 4.31 -10.51 8.37
CA TRP A 208 3.82 -11.54 9.29
C TRP A 208 2.84 -12.52 8.64
N TRP A 209 2.25 -12.16 7.48
CA TRP A 209 1.21 -12.95 6.83
C TRP A 209 1.77 -14.20 6.13
N ALA A 210 2.94 -14.08 5.51
CA ALA A 210 3.65 -15.17 4.85
C ALA A 210 5.15 -14.97 5.04
N ASP A 211 5.90 -16.06 4.87
CA ASP A 211 7.34 -16.03 4.85
C ASP A 211 7.80 -15.43 3.50
N ILE A 212 7.97 -14.12 3.46
CA ILE A 212 8.31 -13.37 2.26
C ILE A 212 9.84 -13.25 2.19
N HIS A 213 10.43 -14.11 1.41
CA HIS A 213 11.84 -14.12 1.11
C HIS A 213 12.11 -14.29 -0.39
N PRO A 214 13.22 -13.77 -0.92
CA PRO A 214 13.62 -14.09 -2.28
C PRO A 214 13.88 -15.59 -2.39
N GLY A 215 13.10 -16.28 -3.22
CA GLY A 215 13.34 -17.70 -3.52
C GLY A 215 14.72 -17.91 -4.14
N ALA A 216 15.25 -19.12 -4.09
CA ALA A 216 16.58 -19.45 -4.61
C ALA A 216 16.78 -19.07 -6.09
N ASP A 217 15.71 -19.05 -6.87
CA ASP A 217 15.67 -18.70 -8.29
C ASP A 217 15.45 -17.19 -8.56
N PHE A 218 15.17 -16.37 -7.53
CA PHE A 218 14.86 -14.96 -7.71
C PHE A 218 16.01 -14.19 -8.35
N LYS A 219 17.23 -14.46 -7.95
CA LYS A 219 18.44 -13.87 -8.56
C LYS A 219 18.54 -14.17 -10.06
N GLN A 220 18.19 -15.39 -10.47
CA GLN A 220 18.15 -15.78 -11.86
C GLN A 220 17.03 -15.07 -12.62
N ARG A 221 15.85 -14.94 -12.01
CA ARG A 221 14.71 -14.20 -12.61
C ARG A 221 14.98 -12.70 -12.77
N MET A 222 15.76 -12.11 -11.87
CA MET A 222 16.19 -10.70 -11.97
C MET A 222 17.22 -10.48 -13.08
N ASN A 223 17.84 -11.53 -13.62
CA ASN A 223 18.88 -11.36 -14.65
C ASN A 223 18.33 -10.63 -15.88
N GLY A 224 19.00 -9.56 -16.27
CA GLY A 224 18.56 -8.69 -17.37
C GLY A 224 17.48 -7.66 -17.01
N HIS A 225 16.96 -7.68 -15.80
CA HIS A 225 16.01 -6.68 -15.28
C HIS A 225 16.71 -5.68 -14.36
N LYS A 226 16.14 -4.47 -14.30
CA LYS A 226 16.49 -3.43 -13.33
C LYS A 226 15.22 -2.94 -12.68
N ALA A 227 15.24 -2.80 -11.37
CA ALA A 227 14.12 -2.25 -10.62
C ALA A 227 14.59 -1.50 -9.37
N ASP A 228 13.79 -0.57 -8.89
CA ASP A 228 13.96 0.08 -7.59
C ASP A 228 12.90 -0.45 -6.62
N LEU A 229 13.30 -0.79 -5.43
CA LEU A 229 12.41 -1.13 -4.33
C LEU A 229 12.53 -0.10 -3.21
N LEU A 230 11.44 0.59 -2.92
CA LEU A 230 11.29 1.45 -1.76
C LEU A 230 10.48 0.73 -0.70
N LEU A 231 11.12 0.35 0.40
CA LEU A 231 10.48 -0.18 1.59
C LEU A 231 10.23 0.97 2.57
N MET A 232 9.03 1.03 3.16
CA MET A 232 8.66 2.10 4.08
C MET A 232 7.92 1.55 5.29
N ARG A 233 8.10 2.20 6.47
CA ARG A 233 7.41 1.82 7.70
C ARG A 233 7.33 2.98 8.69
N GLY A 234 6.27 3.03 9.50
CA GLY A 234 6.15 3.91 10.65
C GLY A 234 6.88 3.36 11.87
N THR A 235 7.61 4.19 12.61
CA THR A 235 8.38 3.74 13.79
C THR A 235 7.49 3.39 14.99
N ALA A 236 6.25 3.91 15.06
CA ALA A 236 5.27 3.56 16.09
C ALA A 236 4.43 2.30 15.75
N GLU A 237 4.73 1.60 14.66
CA GLU A 237 4.07 0.35 14.34
C GLU A 237 4.60 -0.80 15.21
N PRO A 238 3.73 -1.69 15.74
CA PRO A 238 4.18 -2.86 16.51
C PRO A 238 4.95 -3.85 15.62
N ALA A 239 5.88 -4.59 16.21
CA ALA A 239 6.66 -5.63 15.51
C ALA A 239 5.75 -6.68 14.86
N ASN A 240 4.71 -7.07 15.56
CA ASN A 240 3.71 -8.01 15.10
C ASN A 240 2.31 -7.54 15.55
N PRO A 241 1.36 -7.28 14.65
CA PRO A 241 0.01 -6.86 15.04
C PRO A 241 -0.79 -7.94 15.79
N ARG A 242 -0.23 -9.15 15.93
CA ARG A 242 -0.89 -10.33 16.52
C ARG A 242 -0.17 -10.96 17.70
N GLY A 243 1.09 -10.64 17.91
CA GLY A 243 1.93 -11.28 18.92
C GLY A 243 2.40 -10.32 19.99
N PRO A 244 3.13 -10.85 20.98
CA PRO A 244 3.84 -10.02 21.92
C PRO A 244 4.73 -9.03 21.20
N SER A 245 4.82 -7.82 21.72
CA SER A 245 5.64 -6.74 21.15
C SER A 245 7.11 -6.82 21.57
N ASP A 246 7.60 -8.00 21.89
CA ASP A 246 8.93 -8.28 22.44
C ASP A 246 10.06 -8.38 21.39
N GLY A 247 9.76 -8.16 20.11
CA GLY A 247 10.75 -8.07 19.03
C GLY A 247 11.03 -6.64 18.59
N GLU A 248 12.18 -6.41 17.96
CA GLU A 248 12.45 -5.16 17.25
C GLU A 248 11.36 -4.92 16.19
N PRO A 249 10.64 -3.77 16.23
CA PRO A 249 9.48 -3.53 15.39
C PRO A 249 9.75 -3.67 13.89
N ASP A 250 10.95 -3.37 13.44
CA ASP A 250 11.31 -3.34 12.02
C ASP A 250 12.32 -4.46 11.63
N ARG A 251 12.56 -5.45 12.50
CA ARG A 251 13.52 -6.53 12.24
C ARG A 251 13.25 -7.27 10.93
N LEU A 252 12.01 -7.67 10.68
CA LEU A 252 11.67 -8.44 9.47
C LEU A 252 11.88 -7.62 8.20
N ILE A 253 11.50 -6.35 8.20
CA ILE A 253 11.65 -5.49 7.01
C ILE A 253 13.12 -5.14 6.75
N ARG A 254 13.95 -4.94 7.79
CA ARG A 254 15.39 -4.72 7.65
C ARG A 254 16.11 -5.97 7.15
N GLN A 255 15.74 -7.14 7.66
CA GLN A 255 16.28 -8.40 7.17
C GLN A 255 15.98 -8.58 5.68
N LEU A 256 14.71 -8.40 5.28
CA LEU A 256 14.29 -8.48 3.88
C LEU A 256 15.03 -7.45 3.00
N ALA A 257 15.18 -6.21 3.48
CA ALA A 257 15.93 -5.18 2.77
C ALA A 257 17.40 -5.59 2.54
N GLY A 258 18.03 -6.17 3.55
CA GLY A 258 19.40 -6.70 3.44
C GLY A 258 19.51 -7.81 2.41
N GLU A 259 18.65 -8.83 2.48
CA GLU A 259 18.63 -9.95 1.54
C GLU A 259 18.41 -9.50 0.08
N LEU A 260 17.54 -8.51 -0.13
CA LEU A 260 17.23 -7.98 -1.47
C LEU A 260 18.33 -7.04 -1.99
N SER A 261 19.06 -6.36 -1.12
CA SER A 261 20.17 -5.46 -1.53
C SER A 261 21.32 -6.20 -2.19
N ASP A 262 21.45 -7.51 -1.93
CA ASP A 262 22.48 -8.37 -2.54
C ASP A 262 22.09 -8.89 -3.94
N ILE A 263 20.91 -8.50 -4.44
CA ILE A 263 20.40 -8.97 -5.74
C ILE A 263 20.86 -8.02 -6.86
N PRO A 264 21.66 -8.47 -7.82
CA PRO A 264 22.10 -7.64 -8.95
C PRO A 264 20.92 -7.09 -9.76
N GLY A 265 20.96 -5.80 -10.05
CA GLY A 265 19.90 -5.11 -10.81
C GLY A 265 18.74 -4.60 -9.96
N LEU A 266 18.72 -4.87 -8.65
CA LEU A 266 17.73 -4.34 -7.72
C LEU A 266 18.37 -3.29 -6.81
N ALA A 267 17.88 -2.03 -6.89
CA ALA A 267 18.24 -1.00 -5.94
C ALA A 267 17.20 -0.98 -4.80
N VAL A 268 17.66 -1.12 -3.56
CA VAL A 268 16.79 -1.19 -2.38
C VAL A 268 17.03 0.02 -1.50
N ASP A 269 15.97 0.73 -1.17
CA ASP A 269 15.95 1.82 -0.18
C ASP A 269 14.94 1.49 0.92
N TYR A 270 15.34 1.68 2.18
CA TYR A 270 14.46 1.51 3.34
C TYR A 270 14.34 2.82 4.10
N GLN A 271 13.13 3.30 4.24
CA GLN A 271 12.80 4.57 4.89
C GLN A 271 11.80 4.36 6.04
N THR A 272 11.98 5.12 7.10
CA THR A 272 11.05 5.15 8.23
C THR A 272 10.35 6.50 8.35
N PHE A 273 9.12 6.47 8.89
CA PHE A 273 8.37 7.67 9.27
C PHE A 273 8.32 7.74 10.80
N ASP A 274 9.03 8.70 11.36
CA ASP A 274 9.18 8.81 12.80
C ASP A 274 7.85 9.10 13.51
N GLY A 275 7.57 8.36 14.57
CA GLY A 275 6.37 8.48 15.38
C GLY A 275 5.06 8.05 14.69
N MET A 276 5.08 7.64 13.42
CA MET A 276 3.87 7.28 12.69
C MET A 276 3.41 5.86 12.98
N SER A 277 2.11 5.74 13.21
CA SER A 277 1.38 4.47 13.31
C SER A 277 1.14 3.85 11.93
N HIS A 278 0.69 2.59 11.91
CA HIS A 278 0.35 1.88 10.68
C HIS A 278 -0.65 2.62 9.79
N GLY A 279 -1.68 3.25 10.38
CA GLY A 279 -2.68 4.00 9.62
C GLY A 279 -2.15 5.31 9.04
N GLU A 280 -1.26 6.00 9.76
CA GLU A 280 -0.65 7.26 9.32
C GLU A 280 0.39 7.03 8.23
N THR A 281 1.01 5.87 8.19
CA THR A 281 2.00 5.50 7.14
C THR A 281 1.36 5.44 5.75
N LEU A 282 0.06 5.12 5.62
CA LEU A 282 -0.60 5.06 4.31
C LEU A 282 -0.50 6.41 3.54
N PRO A 283 -1.03 7.54 4.04
CA PRO A 283 -0.92 8.80 3.33
C PRO A 283 0.52 9.32 3.24
N ALA A 284 1.34 9.10 4.26
CA ALA A 284 2.73 9.57 4.29
C ALA A 284 3.58 8.87 3.21
N SER A 285 3.45 7.55 3.07
CA SER A 285 4.18 6.77 2.08
C SER A 285 3.75 7.11 0.64
N LEU A 286 2.44 7.31 0.41
CA LEU A 286 1.96 7.72 -0.91
C LEU A 286 2.52 9.11 -1.28
N ARG A 287 2.47 10.07 -0.37
CA ARG A 287 3.08 11.40 -0.56
C ARG A 287 4.57 11.30 -0.88
N ARG A 288 5.30 10.44 -0.16
CA ARG A 288 6.73 10.19 -0.38
C ARG A 288 7.03 9.67 -1.78
N VAL A 289 6.23 8.72 -2.27
CA VAL A 289 6.36 8.20 -3.64
C VAL A 289 6.10 9.29 -4.67
N LEU A 290 5.06 10.09 -4.48
CA LEU A 290 4.67 11.17 -5.39
C LEU A 290 5.70 12.31 -5.44
N GLN A 291 6.38 12.60 -4.35
CA GLN A 291 7.45 13.62 -4.30
C GLN A 291 8.74 13.20 -5.02
N ASN A 292 8.87 11.93 -5.40
CA ASN A 292 10.05 11.37 -6.07
C ASN A 292 9.81 11.05 -7.57
N PHE A 293 8.78 11.68 -8.17
CA PHE A 293 8.51 11.64 -9.62
C PHE A 293 9.35 12.63 -10.42
#